data_1ed0963a1a1ef797a900df7e46cf1433
#
_entry.id   1ed0963a1a1ef797a900df7e46cf1433
#
_cell.length_a   1.000
_cell.length_b   1.000
_cell.length_c   1.000
_cell.angle_alpha   90.00
_cell.angle_beta   90.00
_cell.angle_gamma   90.00
#
_symmetry.space_group_name_H-M   'P 1'
#
loop_
_entity.id
_entity.type
_entity.pdbx_description
1 polymer ?
#
loop_
_entity_poly.entity_id
_entity_poly.type
_entity_poly.pdbx_seq_one_letter_code
_entity_poly.pdbx_strand_id
1 'polypeptide(L)'
;PDSPAAKNPKNYLVFGNGPHNCIGKEYAMQHLVTVIGAASVLMNWEHKRTDLSEKVMIIATIYPTDGACLKFSRRPAPPMDAPAAVAAAM
;
A
#
# COMPACT_ATOMS: atom_id res chain seq x y z
N PRO A 1 -14.16 -12.06 2.84
CA PRO A 1 -14.27 -13.52 2.94
C PRO A 1 -15.03 -14.13 1.78
N ASP A 2 -15.99 -13.41 1.17
CA ASP A 2 -16.85 -13.94 0.11
C ASP A 2 -16.41 -13.63 -1.31
N SER A 3 -15.25 -12.95 -1.47
CA SER A 3 -14.72 -12.65 -2.80
C SER A 3 -14.24 -13.92 -3.52
N PRO A 4 -14.27 -13.95 -4.86
CA PRO A 4 -13.73 -15.06 -5.64
C PRO A 4 -12.27 -15.36 -5.34
N ALA A 5 -11.47 -14.33 -5.03
CA ALA A 5 -10.06 -14.48 -4.67
C ALA A 5 -9.86 -15.17 -3.31
N ALA A 6 -10.77 -14.95 -2.34
CA ALA A 6 -10.71 -15.61 -1.06
C ALA A 6 -11.12 -17.10 -1.14
N LYS A 7 -12.01 -17.42 -2.06
CA LYS A 7 -12.50 -18.80 -2.27
C LYS A 7 -11.49 -19.70 -3.00
N ASN A 8 -10.66 -19.10 -3.85
CA ASN A 8 -9.68 -19.85 -4.62
C ASN A 8 -8.39 -19.00 -4.79
N PRO A 9 -7.26 -19.43 -4.18
CA PRO A 9 -5.98 -18.72 -4.31
C PRO A 9 -5.52 -18.52 -5.76
N LYS A 10 -5.95 -19.37 -6.69
CA LYS A 10 -5.63 -19.23 -8.12
C LYS A 10 -6.31 -18.03 -8.78
N ASN A 11 -7.31 -17.44 -8.15
CA ASN A 11 -7.98 -16.23 -8.64
C ASN A 11 -7.24 -14.95 -8.25
N TYR A 12 -6.24 -15.03 -7.37
CA TYR A 12 -5.42 -13.91 -6.97
C TYR A 12 -4.16 -13.84 -7.85
N LEU A 13 -4.18 -12.97 -8.84
CA LEU A 13 -3.18 -12.90 -9.90
C LEU A 13 -2.36 -11.60 -9.89
N VAL A 14 -2.32 -10.88 -8.77
CA VAL A 14 -1.60 -9.60 -8.67
C VAL A 14 -0.12 -9.74 -9.03
N PHE A 15 0.50 -10.86 -8.69
CA PHE A 15 1.89 -11.17 -9.03
C PHE A 15 2.04 -12.30 -10.08
N GLY A 16 0.96 -12.63 -10.77
CA GLY A 16 0.91 -13.75 -11.68
C GLY A 16 0.80 -15.10 -10.98
N ASN A 17 0.97 -16.16 -11.73
CA ASN A 17 0.91 -17.54 -11.24
C ASN A 17 1.77 -18.45 -12.10
N GLY A 18 2.20 -19.59 -11.54
CA GLY A 18 2.99 -20.60 -12.24
C GLY A 18 4.45 -20.17 -12.50
N PRO A 19 5.10 -20.76 -13.55
CA PRO A 19 6.52 -20.52 -13.83
C PRO A 19 6.91 -19.08 -14.16
N HIS A 20 5.94 -18.28 -14.59
CA HIS A 20 6.12 -16.88 -14.96
C HIS A 20 5.62 -15.90 -13.89
N ASN A 21 5.50 -16.32 -12.63
CA ASN A 21 5.14 -15.43 -11.55
C ASN A 21 6.20 -14.34 -11.34
N CYS A 22 5.81 -13.26 -10.67
CA CYS A 22 6.71 -12.14 -10.40
C CYS A 22 7.88 -12.58 -9.49
N ILE A 23 9.12 -12.46 -9.98
CA ILE A 23 10.31 -12.77 -9.20
C ILE A 23 10.56 -11.75 -8.08
N GLY A 24 10.05 -10.53 -8.23
CA GLY A 24 10.18 -9.43 -7.25
C GLY A 24 9.10 -9.39 -6.18
N LYS A 25 8.21 -10.38 -6.11
CA LYS A 25 7.08 -10.40 -5.17
C LYS A 25 7.50 -10.18 -3.72
N GLU A 26 8.46 -10.94 -3.24
CA GLU A 26 8.92 -10.87 -1.85
C GLU A 26 9.59 -9.53 -1.55
N TYR A 27 10.41 -9.05 -2.47
CA TYR A 27 11.02 -7.72 -2.37
C TYR A 27 9.95 -6.62 -2.32
N ALA A 28 8.98 -6.65 -3.23
CA ALA A 28 7.90 -5.67 -3.30
C ALA A 28 7.08 -5.64 -2.01
N MET A 29 6.72 -6.80 -1.47
CA MET A 29 5.96 -6.91 -0.22
C MET A 29 6.72 -6.34 0.96
N GLN A 30 7.99 -6.66 1.12
CA GLN A 30 8.83 -6.13 2.19
C GLN A 30 9.07 -4.63 2.05
N HIS A 31 9.31 -4.16 0.84
CA HIS A 31 9.45 -2.73 0.55
C HIS A 31 8.19 -1.95 0.93
N LEU A 32 7.03 -2.42 0.51
CA LEU A 32 5.75 -1.78 0.82
C LEU A 32 5.47 -1.75 2.32
N VAL A 33 5.69 -2.85 3.03
CA VAL A 33 5.51 -2.91 4.48
C VAL A 33 6.43 -1.91 5.19
N THR A 34 7.68 -1.83 4.77
CA THR A 34 8.65 -0.90 5.37
C THR A 34 8.28 0.55 5.12
N VAL A 35 7.95 0.91 3.88
CA VAL A 35 7.60 2.29 3.50
C VAL A 35 6.30 2.73 4.17
N ILE A 36 5.27 1.90 4.13
CA ILE A 36 3.97 2.21 4.75
C ILE A 36 4.11 2.28 6.26
N GLY A 37 4.86 1.38 6.88
CA GLY A 37 5.13 1.39 8.32
C GLY A 37 5.84 2.67 8.74
N ALA A 38 6.93 3.04 8.09
CA ALA A 38 7.66 4.27 8.37
C ALA A 38 6.79 5.52 8.16
N ALA A 39 6.05 5.58 7.05
CA ALA A 39 5.16 6.68 6.76
C ALA A 39 4.05 6.80 7.81
N SER A 40 3.48 5.68 8.28
CA SER A 40 2.42 5.67 9.30
C SER A 40 2.87 6.25 10.64
N VAL A 41 4.15 6.10 10.98
CA VAL A 41 4.72 6.65 12.21
C VAL A 41 5.06 8.12 12.07
N LEU A 42 5.64 8.52 10.92
CA LEU A 42 6.26 9.83 10.76
C LEU A 42 5.32 10.89 10.18
N MET A 43 4.31 10.47 9.43
CA MET A 43 3.47 11.38 8.65
C MET A 43 1.99 11.04 8.77
N ASN A 44 1.16 12.08 8.60
CA ASN A 44 -0.23 11.93 8.25
C ASN A 44 -0.38 12.19 6.76
N TRP A 45 -1.27 11.48 6.11
CA TRP A 45 -1.60 11.73 4.71
C TRP A 45 -3.09 11.73 4.48
N GLU A 46 -3.50 12.49 3.50
CA GLU A 46 -4.87 12.60 3.05
C GLU A 46 -4.91 12.41 1.53
N HIS A 47 -5.77 11.51 1.06
CA HIS A 47 -5.96 11.32 -0.37
C HIS A 47 -6.85 12.42 -0.93
N LYS A 48 -6.31 13.21 -1.84
CA LYS A 48 -7.09 14.18 -2.61
C LYS A 48 -7.79 13.48 -3.76
N ARG A 49 -9.05 13.15 -3.56
CA ARG A 49 -9.86 12.56 -4.61
C ARG A 49 -10.17 13.57 -5.71
N THR A 50 -10.02 13.15 -6.95
CA THR A 50 -10.42 13.88 -8.15
C THR A 50 -11.43 13.03 -8.92
N ASP A 51 -12.07 13.60 -9.94
CA ASP A 51 -12.99 12.85 -10.81
C ASP A 51 -12.30 11.70 -11.58
N LEU A 52 -10.97 11.72 -11.62
CA LEU A 52 -10.13 10.72 -12.26
C LEU A 52 -9.57 9.67 -11.28
N SER A 53 -9.79 9.82 -9.97
CA SER A 53 -9.22 8.91 -8.95
C SER A 53 -9.74 7.48 -9.06
N GLU A 54 -10.95 7.30 -9.59
CA GLU A 54 -11.56 5.97 -9.78
C GLU A 54 -11.28 5.39 -11.17
N LYS A 55 -10.67 6.16 -12.05
CA LYS A 55 -10.27 5.70 -13.38
C LYS A 55 -8.86 5.16 -13.33
N VAL A 56 -8.65 4.03 -13.99
CA VAL A 56 -7.33 3.41 -14.11
C VAL A 56 -6.81 3.54 -15.54
N MET A 57 -5.51 3.67 -15.66
CA MET A 57 -4.81 3.64 -16.93
C MET A 57 -3.94 2.38 -16.99
N ILE A 58 -3.86 1.78 -18.17
CA ILE A 58 -3.07 0.58 -18.41
C ILE A 58 -2.02 0.89 -19.47
N ILE A 59 -0.78 1.08 -19.00
CA ILE A 59 0.40 1.20 -19.87
C ILE A 59 1.47 0.33 -19.22
N ALA A 60 1.62 -0.90 -19.70
CA ALA A 60 2.46 -1.94 -19.10
C ALA A 60 2.05 -2.34 -17.66
N THR A 61 1.62 -1.41 -16.83
CA THR A 61 1.05 -1.64 -15.49
C THR A 61 -0.30 -0.95 -15.35
N ILE A 62 -1.03 -1.25 -14.28
CA ILE A 62 -2.31 -0.61 -13.96
C ILE A 62 -2.05 0.41 -12.86
N TYR A 63 -2.45 1.66 -13.08
CA TYR A 63 -2.32 2.73 -12.09
C TYR A 63 -3.46 3.74 -12.19
N PRO A 64 -3.75 4.50 -11.10
CA PRO A 64 -4.76 5.55 -11.14
C PRO A 64 -4.40 6.64 -12.15
N THR A 65 -5.39 7.11 -12.91
CA THR A 65 -5.17 8.12 -13.97
C THR A 65 -4.66 9.44 -13.42
N ASP A 66 -5.03 9.81 -12.19
CA ASP A 66 -4.60 11.03 -11.52
C ASP A 66 -3.28 10.87 -10.72
N GLY A 67 -2.66 9.68 -10.76
CA GLY A 67 -1.46 9.39 -10.01
C GLY A 67 -1.64 9.26 -8.50
N ALA A 68 -2.89 9.15 -8.01
CA ALA A 68 -3.23 9.05 -6.59
C ALA A 68 -2.62 10.19 -5.74
N CYS A 69 -3.02 11.43 -6.01
CA CYS A 69 -2.51 12.60 -5.32
C CYS A 69 -2.72 12.56 -3.81
N LEU A 70 -1.65 12.68 -3.05
CA LEU A 70 -1.65 12.65 -1.59
C LEU A 70 -1.15 13.98 -1.04
N LYS A 71 -1.77 14.44 0.03
CA LYS A 71 -1.28 15.55 0.84
C LYS A 71 -0.65 14.99 2.10
N PHE A 72 0.64 15.29 2.30
CA PHE A 72 1.39 14.86 3.47
C PHE A 72 1.54 15.99 4.49
N SER A 73 1.48 15.64 5.77
CA SER A 73 1.85 16.50 6.87
C SER A 73 2.68 15.72 7.89
N ARG A 74 3.64 16.41 8.52
CA ARG A 74 4.47 15.77 9.54
C ARG A 74 3.62 15.46 10.78
N ARG A 75 3.73 14.24 11.29
CA ARG A 75 3.15 13.89 12.58
C ARG A 75 4.05 14.43 13.69
N PRO A 76 3.49 15.10 14.73
CA PRO A 76 4.25 15.44 15.92
C PRO A 76 4.85 14.17 16.51
N ALA A 77 6.11 14.26 16.97
CA ALA A 77 6.73 13.14 17.64
C ALA A 77 5.87 12.74 18.86
N PRO A 78 5.63 11.43 19.09
CA PRO A 78 4.97 11.00 20.30
C PRO A 78 5.80 11.45 21.51
N PRO A 79 5.16 11.82 22.65
CA PRO A 79 5.90 12.15 23.86
C PRO A 79 6.83 10.99 24.22
N MET A 80 8.03 11.30 24.64
CA MET A 80 9.09 10.32 24.98
C MET A 80 8.65 9.30 26.05
N ASP A 81 7.55 9.58 26.76
CA ASP A 81 7.02 8.76 27.83
C ASP A 81 5.98 7.70 27.40
N ALA A 82 5.80 7.49 26.09
CA ALA A 82 4.83 6.51 25.58
C ALA A 82 5.51 5.41 24.73
N PRO A 83 6.37 4.55 25.33
CA PRO A 83 7.04 3.47 24.61
C PRO A 83 6.07 2.43 24.04
N ALA A 84 4.91 2.24 24.64
CA ALA A 84 3.90 1.29 24.19
C ALA A 84 3.25 1.68 22.87
N ALA A 85 3.10 2.97 22.56
CA ALA A 85 2.51 3.43 21.30
C ALA A 85 3.44 3.19 20.09
N VAL A 86 4.75 3.29 20.29
CA VAL A 86 5.76 3.00 19.28
C VAL A 86 5.88 1.50 19.04
N ALA A 87 5.84 0.70 20.09
CA ALA A 87 5.87 -0.76 19.98
C ALA A 87 4.60 -1.33 19.29
N ALA A 88 3.44 -0.72 19.48
CA ALA A 88 2.20 -1.11 18.81
C ALA A 88 2.16 -0.70 17.32
N ALA A 89 2.95 0.30 16.91
CA ALA A 89 3.07 0.74 15.51
C ALA A 89 4.14 -0.03 14.72
N MET A 90 4.98 -0.77 15.39
CA MET A 90 5.99 -1.67 14.81
C MET A 90 5.49 -3.09 14.73
#